data_28bf226ed386ee57b049c821c82f7b70
#
_entry.id   28bf226ed386ee57b049c821c82f7b70
#
_cell.length_a   1.000
_cell.length_b   1.000
_cell.length_c   1.000
_cell.angle_alpha   90.00
_cell.angle_beta   90.00
_cell.angle_gamma   90.00
#
_symmetry.space_group_name_H-M   'P 1'
#
loop_
_entity.id
_entity.type
_entity.pdbx_description
1 polymer ?
#
loop_
_entity_poly.entity_id
_entity_poly.type
_entity_poly.pdbx_seq_one_letter_code
_entity_poly.pdbx_strand_id
1 'polypeptide(L)'
;MKADIFCRVVDNYGDIGVCWRLARRLAHGIGWQVRLWVDDLASFARIQQDVDPQASRQAVQGVDIVRWTETPAGDLAPGDVVIETFACDPPAAFVEAMRRSHPVWINLEYLSAEPWVETCHGLPSQRPDGLVKHFFFPGFTDATGGLLREPGLSAERDALQASAGQQEDFLRALGIAETHLAARRQGGRLATLFCYPQAPLAGLAQALAADARPTLLLAPEGVAPALEAACAAAGGPAAGGPAVARVPFMPQPDFDRLLWCSDLNFVRGEDSFVRAAWAARPLIWQIYPQDENVHLEKLDAWLARYPAPEAAQALMRAWNRAGAPDDTRAALQAALAPAAWNAWLAAARQWDAEQASRPDLGDSLAGFCTELAKKR
;
A
#
# COMPACT_ATOMS: atom_id res chain seq x y z
N MET A 1 16.95 -17.22 -11.29
CA MET A 1 16.65 -17.94 -10.04
C MET A 1 15.18 -18.35 -10.02
N LYS A 2 14.85 -19.40 -9.26
CA LYS A 2 13.48 -19.81 -8.95
C LYS A 2 13.14 -19.35 -7.54
N ALA A 3 12.00 -18.68 -7.36
CA ALA A 3 11.58 -18.19 -6.06
C ALA A 3 10.19 -18.69 -5.69
N ASP A 4 10.03 -19.10 -4.44
CA ASP A 4 8.75 -19.37 -3.81
C ASP A 4 8.40 -18.24 -2.86
N ILE A 5 7.24 -17.63 -3.03
CA ILE A 5 6.70 -16.59 -2.13
C ILE A 5 5.48 -17.17 -1.42
N PHE A 6 5.49 -17.17 -0.10
CA PHE A 6 4.37 -17.62 0.72
C PHE A 6 3.62 -16.41 1.27
N CYS A 7 2.32 -16.34 1.00
CA CYS A 7 1.41 -15.31 1.45
C CYS A 7 0.26 -15.93 2.23
N ARG A 8 0.13 -15.57 3.50
CA ARG A 8 -1.07 -15.78 4.30
C ARG A 8 -1.84 -14.48 4.36
N VAL A 9 -3.12 -14.51 3.98
CA VAL A 9 -3.97 -13.32 3.94
C VAL A 9 -4.58 -13.09 5.33
N VAL A 10 -4.16 -12.03 6.01
CA VAL A 10 -4.66 -11.62 7.34
C VAL A 10 -5.38 -10.27 7.25
N ASP A 11 -4.77 -9.26 6.64
CA ASP A 11 -5.39 -7.93 6.41
C ASP A 11 -6.03 -7.87 5.02
N ASN A 12 -7.17 -8.57 4.85
CA ASN A 12 -8.00 -8.54 3.64
C ASN A 12 -7.19 -8.59 2.33
N TYR A 13 -6.89 -7.43 1.76
CA TYR A 13 -6.18 -7.30 0.48
C TYR A 13 -4.75 -6.78 0.63
N GLY A 14 -4.34 -6.38 1.85
CA GLY A 14 -3.03 -5.77 2.11
C GLY A 14 -1.89 -6.74 1.83
N ASP A 15 -1.91 -7.88 2.50
CA ASP A 15 -0.84 -8.88 2.43
C ASP A 15 -0.70 -9.43 1.01
N ILE A 16 -1.81 -9.86 0.40
CA ILE A 16 -1.79 -10.38 -0.97
C ILE A 16 -1.45 -9.28 -1.99
N GLY A 17 -1.83 -8.03 -1.72
CA GLY A 17 -1.48 -6.88 -2.55
C GLY A 17 0.03 -6.68 -2.65
N VAL A 18 0.73 -6.67 -1.52
CA VAL A 18 2.21 -6.57 -1.46
C VAL A 18 2.85 -7.79 -2.13
N CYS A 19 2.40 -9.01 -1.78
CA CYS A 19 2.96 -10.23 -2.33
C CYS A 19 2.79 -10.34 -3.85
N TRP A 20 1.64 -9.94 -4.39
CA TRP A 20 1.37 -9.94 -5.82
C TRP A 20 2.25 -8.93 -6.58
N ARG A 21 2.40 -7.71 -6.06
CA ARG A 21 3.31 -6.72 -6.64
C ARG A 21 4.76 -7.21 -6.61
N LEU A 22 5.21 -7.78 -5.49
CA LEU A 22 6.55 -8.34 -5.36
C LEU A 22 6.76 -9.49 -6.36
N ALA A 23 5.81 -10.42 -6.45
CA ALA A 23 5.89 -11.56 -7.37
C ALA A 23 6.06 -11.08 -8.83
N ARG A 24 5.25 -10.11 -9.26
CA ARG A 24 5.38 -9.50 -10.60
C ARG A 24 6.70 -8.75 -10.77
N ARG A 25 7.13 -8.01 -9.74
CA ARG A 25 8.40 -7.27 -9.79
C ARG A 25 9.59 -8.22 -9.98
N LEU A 26 9.61 -9.33 -9.26
CA LEU A 26 10.67 -10.35 -9.39
C LEU A 26 10.57 -11.10 -10.73
N ALA A 27 9.36 -11.41 -11.19
CA ALA A 27 9.17 -12.13 -12.45
C ALA A 27 9.53 -11.26 -13.67
N HIS A 28 8.98 -10.06 -13.77
CA HIS A 28 9.11 -9.24 -14.98
C HIS A 28 10.32 -8.32 -14.96
N GLY A 29 10.62 -7.72 -13.79
CA GLY A 29 11.72 -6.75 -13.69
C GLY A 29 13.08 -7.39 -13.44
N ILE A 30 13.13 -8.49 -12.68
CA ILE A 30 14.36 -9.22 -12.33
C ILE A 30 14.56 -10.47 -13.20
N GLY A 31 13.48 -11.00 -13.78
CA GLY A 31 13.53 -12.19 -14.65
C GLY A 31 13.59 -13.52 -13.86
N TRP A 32 13.08 -13.57 -12.65
CA TRP A 32 12.99 -14.81 -11.87
C TRP A 32 11.78 -15.63 -12.29
N GLN A 33 11.87 -16.95 -12.12
CA GLN A 33 10.70 -17.82 -12.16
C GLN A 33 10.05 -17.80 -10.79
N VAL A 34 8.86 -17.23 -10.67
CA VAL A 34 8.19 -17.01 -9.39
C VAL A 34 7.00 -17.93 -9.25
N ARG A 35 6.91 -18.60 -8.09
CA ARG A 35 5.75 -19.36 -7.63
C ARG A 35 5.21 -18.68 -6.38
N LEU A 36 3.95 -18.23 -6.44
CA LEU A 36 3.25 -17.54 -5.36
C LEU A 36 2.25 -18.51 -4.70
N TRP A 37 2.47 -18.83 -3.44
CA TRP A 37 1.61 -19.66 -2.61
C TRP A 37 0.64 -18.77 -1.82
N VAL A 38 -0.66 -18.99 -1.99
CA VAL A 38 -1.70 -18.15 -1.36
C VAL A 38 -2.75 -19.03 -0.71
N ASP A 39 -3.10 -18.76 0.53
CA ASP A 39 -4.13 -19.49 1.29
C ASP A 39 -5.55 -19.02 0.94
N ASP A 40 -5.77 -17.73 0.67
CA ASP A 40 -7.06 -17.16 0.27
C ASP A 40 -7.05 -16.65 -1.17
N LEU A 41 -7.31 -17.57 -2.12
CA LEU A 41 -7.44 -17.20 -3.54
C LEU A 41 -8.73 -16.40 -3.83
N ALA A 42 -9.75 -16.43 -2.96
CA ALA A 42 -10.96 -15.65 -3.17
C ALA A 42 -10.69 -14.15 -2.96
N SER A 43 -9.94 -13.80 -1.93
CA SER A 43 -9.45 -12.43 -1.74
C SER A 43 -8.50 -12.00 -2.86
N PHE A 44 -7.64 -12.90 -3.31
CA PHE A 44 -6.73 -12.59 -4.42
C PHE A 44 -7.47 -12.32 -5.74
N ALA A 45 -8.48 -13.11 -6.08
CA ALA A 45 -9.31 -12.89 -7.28
C ALA A 45 -10.02 -11.52 -7.29
N ARG A 46 -10.20 -10.88 -6.15
CA ARG A 46 -10.76 -9.53 -6.08
C ARG A 46 -9.80 -8.47 -6.62
N ILE A 47 -8.51 -8.59 -6.35
CA ILE A 47 -7.49 -7.63 -6.81
C ILE A 47 -6.86 -8.02 -8.15
N GLN A 48 -7.02 -9.28 -8.57
CA GLN A 48 -6.55 -9.80 -9.85
C GLN A 48 -7.62 -10.72 -10.47
N GLN A 49 -8.40 -10.19 -11.39
CA GLN A 49 -9.59 -10.85 -11.96
C GLN A 49 -9.28 -12.11 -12.79
N ASP A 50 -8.04 -12.26 -13.27
CA ASP A 50 -7.62 -13.46 -14.00
C ASP A 50 -7.35 -14.66 -13.10
N VAL A 51 -7.40 -14.48 -11.76
CA VAL A 51 -7.22 -15.56 -10.79
C VAL A 51 -8.52 -16.32 -10.61
N ASP A 52 -8.48 -17.63 -10.90
CA ASP A 52 -9.55 -18.56 -10.57
C ASP A 52 -9.44 -18.99 -9.09
N PRO A 53 -10.39 -18.58 -8.22
CA PRO A 53 -10.34 -18.95 -6.81
C PRO A 53 -10.56 -20.44 -6.55
N GLN A 54 -10.96 -21.24 -7.55
CA GLN A 54 -11.16 -22.69 -7.40
C GLN A 54 -9.97 -23.52 -7.88
N ALA A 55 -9.07 -22.95 -8.66
CA ALA A 55 -7.90 -23.66 -9.17
C ALA A 55 -6.91 -23.97 -8.05
N SER A 56 -6.37 -25.19 -8.04
CA SER A 56 -5.28 -25.58 -7.12
C SER A 56 -3.93 -25.01 -7.58
N ARG A 57 -3.76 -24.81 -8.90
CA ARG A 57 -2.59 -24.20 -9.53
C ARG A 57 -2.97 -23.54 -10.84
N GLN A 58 -2.39 -22.37 -11.12
CA GLN A 58 -2.64 -21.60 -12.33
C GLN A 58 -1.47 -20.67 -12.62
N ALA A 59 -1.34 -20.21 -13.86
CA ALA A 59 -0.37 -19.20 -14.23
C ALA A 59 -1.09 -17.90 -14.61
N VAL A 60 -0.75 -16.80 -13.95
CA VAL A 60 -1.32 -15.47 -14.23
C VAL A 60 -0.16 -14.49 -14.39
N GLN A 61 -0.15 -13.75 -15.49
CA GLN A 61 0.89 -12.77 -15.80
C GLN A 61 2.32 -13.31 -15.56
N GLY A 62 2.61 -14.54 -15.99
CA GLY A 62 3.94 -15.15 -15.88
C GLY A 62 4.35 -15.59 -14.47
N VAL A 63 3.46 -15.48 -13.49
CA VAL A 63 3.64 -15.99 -12.13
C VAL A 63 2.84 -17.27 -11.97
N ASP A 64 3.48 -18.32 -11.41
CA ASP A 64 2.83 -19.59 -11.08
C ASP A 64 2.15 -19.45 -9.71
N ILE A 65 0.83 -19.50 -9.65
CA ILE A 65 0.03 -19.35 -8.44
C ILE A 65 -0.38 -20.73 -7.95
N VAL A 66 -0.13 -21.02 -6.68
CA VAL A 66 -0.49 -22.28 -6.04
C VAL A 66 -1.37 -22.00 -4.83
N ARG A 67 -2.47 -22.74 -4.71
CA ARG A 67 -3.28 -22.72 -3.49
C ARG A 67 -2.49 -23.30 -2.34
N TRP A 68 -2.27 -22.51 -1.31
CA TRP A 68 -1.64 -22.95 -0.10
C TRP A 68 -2.65 -23.66 0.83
N THR A 69 -2.38 -24.90 1.17
CA THR A 69 -3.13 -25.67 2.17
C THR A 69 -2.15 -26.28 3.15
N GLU A 70 -2.61 -26.83 4.27
CA GLU A 70 -1.75 -27.55 5.23
C GLU A 70 -1.02 -28.72 4.58
N THR A 71 -1.66 -29.37 3.63
CA THR A 71 -1.10 -30.47 2.84
C THR A 71 -1.17 -30.12 1.35
N PRO A 72 -0.24 -29.26 0.86
CA PRO A 72 -0.26 -28.85 -0.54
C PRO A 72 -0.12 -30.03 -1.47
N ALA A 73 -0.93 -30.06 -2.51
CA ALA A 73 -0.81 -31.05 -3.57
C ALA A 73 0.30 -30.66 -4.56
N GLY A 74 1.03 -31.64 -5.09
CA GLY A 74 1.97 -31.45 -6.19
C GLY A 74 3.44 -31.37 -5.77
N ASP A 75 4.26 -30.73 -6.60
CA ASP A 75 5.69 -30.64 -6.41
C ASP A 75 6.04 -29.65 -5.29
N LEU A 76 6.57 -30.20 -4.19
CA LEU A 76 7.05 -29.46 -3.03
C LEU A 76 8.55 -29.13 -3.12
N ALA A 77 9.21 -29.40 -4.26
CA ALA A 77 10.61 -29.03 -4.43
C ALA A 77 10.77 -27.50 -4.33
N PRO A 78 11.52 -26.98 -3.34
CA PRO A 78 11.76 -25.57 -3.19
C PRO A 78 12.58 -25.02 -4.35
N GLY A 79 12.33 -23.76 -4.70
CA GLY A 79 13.19 -22.99 -5.59
C GLY A 79 14.54 -22.65 -4.94
N ASP A 80 15.34 -21.84 -5.61
CA ASP A 80 16.64 -21.35 -5.11
C ASP A 80 16.44 -20.42 -3.90
N VAL A 81 15.32 -19.69 -3.88
CA VAL A 81 14.94 -18.72 -2.86
C VAL A 81 13.54 -19.03 -2.35
N VAL A 82 13.35 -19.00 -1.05
CA VAL A 82 12.05 -19.08 -0.36
C VAL A 82 11.83 -17.79 0.41
N ILE A 83 10.75 -17.12 0.13
CA ILE A 83 10.34 -15.86 0.79
C ILE A 83 9.05 -16.16 1.54
N GLU A 84 9.11 -16.22 2.85
CA GLU A 84 7.90 -16.10 3.67
C GLU A 84 7.62 -14.62 3.89
N THR A 85 6.35 -14.23 3.80
CA THR A 85 5.97 -12.85 4.06
C THR A 85 5.28 -12.76 5.42
N PHE A 86 5.68 -11.73 6.21
CA PHE A 86 5.03 -11.40 7.47
C PHE A 86 5.01 -12.58 8.49
N ALA A 87 6.11 -13.34 8.51
CA ALA A 87 6.30 -14.49 9.39
C ALA A 87 5.17 -15.55 9.25
N CYS A 88 4.68 -15.80 8.03
CA CYS A 88 3.55 -16.69 7.78
C CYS A 88 3.85 -18.19 7.95
N ASP A 89 5.12 -18.57 8.15
CA ASP A 89 5.62 -19.94 8.25
C ASP A 89 5.11 -20.88 7.14
N PRO A 90 5.96 -21.28 6.17
CA PRO A 90 5.56 -22.22 5.12
C PRO A 90 5.11 -23.57 5.71
N PRO A 91 4.29 -24.39 4.99
CA PRO A 91 3.84 -25.68 5.47
C PRO A 91 4.98 -26.58 5.89
N ALA A 92 4.80 -27.36 6.97
CA ALA A 92 5.83 -28.23 7.53
C ALA A 92 6.44 -29.19 6.48
N ALA A 93 5.62 -29.74 5.57
CA ALA A 93 6.10 -30.60 4.49
C ALA A 93 7.02 -29.85 3.51
N PHE A 94 6.78 -28.56 3.25
CA PHE A 94 7.64 -27.74 2.42
C PHE A 94 8.96 -27.40 3.14
N VAL A 95 8.90 -27.06 4.43
CA VAL A 95 10.08 -26.84 5.27
C VAL A 95 10.96 -28.09 5.33
N GLU A 96 10.37 -29.29 5.42
CA GLU A 96 11.11 -30.56 5.36
C GLU A 96 11.81 -30.77 3.99
N ALA A 97 11.18 -30.34 2.90
CA ALA A 97 11.82 -30.34 1.58
C ALA A 97 12.99 -29.36 1.51
N MET A 98 12.86 -28.16 2.15
CA MET A 98 13.94 -27.18 2.25
C MET A 98 15.19 -27.71 2.96
N ARG A 99 15.05 -28.60 3.95
CA ARG A 99 16.19 -29.24 4.65
C ARG A 99 17.10 -30.05 3.72
N ARG A 100 16.61 -30.49 2.56
CA ARG A 100 17.40 -31.23 1.58
C ARG A 100 18.08 -30.31 0.55
N SER A 101 17.44 -29.21 0.18
CA SER A 101 17.93 -28.29 -0.87
C SER A 101 18.65 -27.07 -0.30
N HIS A 102 18.42 -26.74 0.97
CA HIS A 102 18.96 -25.56 1.65
C HIS A 102 18.77 -24.26 0.82
N PRO A 103 17.54 -23.85 0.45
CA PRO A 103 17.34 -22.62 -0.31
C PRO A 103 17.75 -21.38 0.50
N VAL A 104 17.96 -20.25 -0.16
CA VAL A 104 18.02 -18.96 0.55
C VAL A 104 16.65 -18.72 1.14
N TRP A 105 16.53 -18.61 2.46
CA TRP A 105 15.26 -18.39 3.14
C TRP A 105 15.20 -16.98 3.70
N ILE A 106 14.21 -16.21 3.25
CA ILE A 106 13.96 -14.83 3.66
C ILE A 106 12.63 -14.77 4.43
N ASN A 107 12.62 -14.07 5.53
CA ASN A 107 11.39 -13.52 6.12
C ASN A 107 11.27 -12.06 5.71
N LEU A 108 10.38 -11.76 4.76
CA LEU A 108 10.02 -10.41 4.39
C LEU A 108 9.04 -9.86 5.41
N GLU A 109 9.50 -8.93 6.20
CA GLU A 109 8.75 -8.30 7.29
C GLU A 109 7.84 -7.18 6.80
N TYR A 110 6.96 -6.71 7.69
CA TYR A 110 6.16 -5.51 7.44
C TYR A 110 7.03 -4.26 7.31
N LEU A 111 6.57 -3.32 6.49
CA LEU A 111 7.18 -2.00 6.36
C LEU A 111 7.24 -1.30 7.73
N SER A 112 8.41 -0.80 8.09
CA SER A 112 8.58 0.05 9.28
C SER A 112 9.59 1.16 9.06
N ALA A 113 9.37 2.28 9.77
CA ALA A 113 10.30 3.40 9.89
C ALA A 113 11.04 3.42 11.23
N GLU A 114 10.76 2.46 12.10
CA GLU A 114 11.35 2.37 13.44
C GLU A 114 12.85 2.10 13.37
N PRO A 115 13.67 2.75 14.20
CA PRO A 115 15.15 2.64 14.11
C PRO A 115 15.69 1.21 14.28
N TRP A 116 15.01 0.37 15.05
CA TRP A 116 15.46 -1.00 15.33
C TRP A 116 15.47 -1.89 14.09
N VAL A 117 14.61 -1.62 13.08
CA VAL A 117 14.57 -2.43 11.86
C VAL A 117 15.86 -2.34 11.06
N GLU A 118 16.56 -1.19 11.13
CA GLU A 118 17.85 -1.00 10.46
C GLU A 118 18.93 -1.92 11.03
N THR A 119 18.88 -2.19 12.34
CA THR A 119 19.84 -3.08 13.01
C THR A 119 19.50 -4.56 12.83
N CYS A 120 18.24 -4.88 12.54
CA CYS A 120 17.77 -6.26 12.34
C CYS A 120 17.76 -6.67 10.87
N HIS A 121 17.82 -5.72 9.93
CA HIS A 121 17.79 -6.00 8.50
C HIS A 121 18.98 -6.87 8.06
N GLY A 122 18.69 -7.95 7.35
CA GLY A 122 19.69 -8.90 6.85
C GLY A 122 20.24 -9.87 7.89
N LEU A 123 19.87 -9.76 9.17
CA LEU A 123 20.38 -10.67 10.20
C LEU A 123 19.86 -12.09 10.00
N PRO A 124 20.73 -13.10 10.21
CA PRO A 124 20.33 -14.51 10.20
C PRO A 124 19.61 -14.91 11.48
N SER A 125 18.62 -15.76 11.36
CA SER A 125 17.96 -16.48 12.44
C SER A 125 18.18 -17.97 12.24
N GLN A 126 18.94 -18.60 13.11
CA GLN A 126 19.19 -20.03 13.07
C GLN A 126 18.02 -20.79 13.67
N ARG A 127 17.61 -21.87 12.99
CA ARG A 127 16.55 -22.75 13.44
C ARG A 127 17.13 -24.06 14.01
N PRO A 128 16.41 -24.74 14.92
CA PRO A 128 16.84 -26.03 15.46
C PRO A 128 16.99 -27.13 14.40
N ASP A 129 16.30 -26.99 13.26
CA ASP A 129 16.33 -27.93 12.13
C ASP A 129 17.55 -27.74 11.19
N GLY A 130 18.42 -26.78 11.50
CA GLY A 130 19.63 -26.47 10.73
C GLY A 130 19.42 -25.47 9.58
N LEU A 131 18.19 -25.07 9.32
CA LEU A 131 17.91 -24.03 8.35
C LEU A 131 18.24 -22.64 8.92
N VAL A 132 18.62 -21.73 8.04
CA VAL A 132 18.88 -20.32 8.39
C VAL A 132 17.92 -19.44 7.61
N LYS A 133 17.14 -18.64 8.32
CA LYS A 133 16.24 -17.65 7.79
C LYS A 133 16.83 -16.24 8.02
N HIS A 134 16.73 -15.36 7.02
CA HIS A 134 17.21 -13.97 7.15
C HIS A 134 16.04 -13.00 7.20
N PHE A 135 16.08 -12.08 8.13
CA PHE A 135 15.10 -11.00 8.18
C PHE A 135 15.36 -9.97 7.09
N PHE A 136 14.31 -9.55 6.39
CA PHE A 136 14.40 -8.53 5.36
C PHE A 136 13.28 -7.51 5.55
N PHE A 137 13.64 -6.30 5.95
CA PHE A 137 12.69 -5.24 6.26
C PHE A 137 12.55 -4.28 5.09
N PRO A 138 11.35 -4.10 4.50
CA PRO A 138 11.04 -2.90 3.74
C PRO A 138 11.20 -1.66 4.64
N GLY A 139 11.61 -0.54 4.06
CA GLY A 139 11.83 0.66 4.86
C GLY A 139 12.23 1.87 4.03
N PHE A 140 12.67 2.92 4.69
CA PHE A 140 12.81 4.24 4.11
C PHE A 140 14.26 4.74 4.06
N THR A 141 15.24 3.90 4.38
CA THR A 141 16.66 4.25 4.48
C THR A 141 17.53 3.26 3.71
N ASP A 142 18.79 3.63 3.49
CA ASP A 142 19.76 2.76 2.82
C ASP A 142 20.14 1.52 3.65
N ALA A 143 19.78 1.51 4.94
CA ALA A 143 19.97 0.37 5.85
C ALA A 143 18.79 -0.64 5.82
N THR A 144 17.82 -0.44 4.93
CA THR A 144 16.63 -1.30 4.76
C THR A 144 16.44 -1.68 3.29
N GLY A 145 15.47 -2.53 3.00
CA GLY A 145 15.21 -3.02 1.65
C GLY A 145 14.56 -2.02 0.69
N GLY A 146 14.23 -0.80 1.14
CA GLY A 146 13.53 0.18 0.31
C GLY A 146 12.03 -0.10 0.16
N LEU A 147 11.37 0.62 -0.74
CA LEU A 147 9.94 0.50 -1.03
C LEU A 147 9.69 -0.22 -2.35
N LEU A 148 8.62 -0.99 -2.42
CA LEU A 148 8.25 -1.68 -3.65
C LEU A 148 7.82 -0.69 -4.74
N ARG A 149 8.51 -0.76 -5.90
CA ARG A 149 8.27 0.11 -7.05
C ARG A 149 8.56 -0.63 -8.35
N GLU A 150 7.64 -0.54 -9.29
CA GLU A 150 7.83 -1.08 -10.61
C GLU A 150 8.72 -0.13 -11.47
N PRO A 151 9.55 -0.66 -12.37
CA PRO A 151 10.28 0.18 -13.33
C PRO A 151 9.32 1.04 -14.15
N GLY A 152 9.63 2.33 -14.31
CA GLY A 152 8.81 3.26 -15.09
C GLY A 152 7.63 3.90 -14.34
N LEU A 153 7.30 3.45 -13.12
CA LEU A 153 6.14 3.93 -12.35
C LEU A 153 6.09 5.47 -12.24
N SER A 154 7.19 6.10 -11.87
CA SER A 154 7.25 7.56 -11.72
C SER A 154 7.00 8.29 -13.05
N ALA A 155 7.53 7.76 -14.17
CA ALA A 155 7.32 8.34 -15.49
C ALA A 155 5.85 8.21 -15.95
N GLU A 156 5.21 7.07 -15.70
CA GLU A 156 3.77 6.88 -15.99
C GLU A 156 2.90 7.82 -15.16
N ARG A 157 3.20 7.94 -13.86
CA ARG A 157 2.52 8.88 -12.97
C ARG A 157 2.66 10.32 -13.48
N ASP A 158 3.88 10.76 -13.78
CA ASP A 158 4.14 12.13 -14.21
C ASP A 158 3.43 12.44 -15.53
N ALA A 159 3.42 11.49 -16.48
CA ALA A 159 2.70 11.63 -17.73
C ALA A 159 1.18 11.79 -17.50
N LEU A 160 0.58 10.97 -16.64
CA LEU A 160 -0.84 11.09 -16.29
C LEU A 160 -1.13 12.42 -15.56
N GLN A 161 -0.28 12.80 -14.59
CA GLN A 161 -0.47 14.04 -13.84
C GLN A 161 -0.28 15.31 -14.68
N ALA A 162 0.49 15.25 -15.75
CA ALA A 162 0.67 16.35 -16.70
C ALA A 162 -0.50 16.51 -17.68
N SER A 163 -1.37 15.50 -17.81
CA SER A 163 -2.45 15.48 -18.79
C SER A 163 -3.83 15.51 -18.13
N ALA A 164 -4.42 16.70 -18.03
CA ALA A 164 -5.79 16.86 -17.51
C ALA A 164 -6.82 16.00 -18.29
N GLY A 165 -6.65 15.90 -19.62
CA GLY A 165 -7.54 15.09 -20.46
C GLY A 165 -7.48 13.62 -20.11
N GLN A 166 -6.26 13.03 -19.98
CA GLN A 166 -6.11 11.62 -19.59
C GLN A 166 -6.65 11.35 -18.19
N GLN A 167 -6.46 12.26 -17.24
CA GLN A 167 -7.07 12.14 -15.91
C GLN A 167 -8.60 12.13 -15.98
N GLU A 168 -9.19 13.03 -16.77
CA GLU A 168 -10.65 13.08 -16.93
C GLU A 168 -11.19 11.83 -17.63
N ASP A 169 -10.52 11.35 -18.67
CA ASP A 169 -10.91 10.12 -19.37
C ASP A 169 -10.89 8.91 -18.44
N PHE A 170 -9.85 8.81 -17.61
CA PHE A 170 -9.75 7.75 -16.60
C PHE A 170 -10.88 7.87 -15.55
N LEU A 171 -11.11 9.05 -15.00
CA LEU A 171 -12.18 9.28 -14.02
C LEU A 171 -13.58 9.01 -14.62
N ARG A 172 -13.79 9.39 -15.88
CA ARG A 172 -15.04 9.11 -16.61
C ARG A 172 -15.24 7.60 -16.80
N ALA A 173 -14.19 6.87 -17.12
CA ALA A 173 -14.24 5.41 -17.22
C ALA A 173 -14.56 4.73 -15.88
N LEU A 174 -14.21 5.34 -14.73
CA LEU A 174 -14.62 4.91 -13.40
C LEU A 174 -16.07 5.29 -13.04
N GLY A 175 -16.81 5.97 -13.93
CA GLY A 175 -18.20 6.37 -13.70
C GLY A 175 -18.36 7.74 -12.99
N ILE A 176 -17.32 8.56 -12.90
CA ILE A 176 -17.41 9.88 -12.28
C ILE A 176 -18.23 10.80 -13.21
N ALA A 177 -19.32 11.39 -12.65
CA ALA A 177 -20.24 12.20 -13.39
C ALA A 177 -19.60 13.50 -13.92
N GLU A 178 -20.04 13.97 -15.10
CA GLU A 178 -19.50 15.14 -15.76
C GLU A 178 -19.66 16.43 -14.90
N THR A 179 -20.68 16.50 -14.06
CA THR A 179 -20.86 17.59 -13.10
C THR A 179 -19.68 17.72 -12.12
N HIS A 180 -19.14 16.58 -11.68
CA HIS A 180 -17.96 16.53 -10.79
C HIS A 180 -16.67 16.89 -11.53
N LEU A 181 -16.53 16.43 -12.78
CA LEU A 181 -15.38 16.78 -13.63
C LEU A 181 -15.39 18.29 -13.93
N ALA A 182 -16.57 18.87 -14.21
CA ALA A 182 -16.73 20.31 -14.40
C ALA A 182 -16.34 21.11 -13.13
N ALA A 183 -16.77 20.67 -11.94
CA ALA A 183 -16.37 21.28 -10.68
C ALA A 183 -14.85 21.23 -10.46
N ARG A 184 -14.20 20.11 -10.83
CA ARG A 184 -12.74 19.98 -10.78
C ARG A 184 -12.02 20.97 -11.70
N ARG A 185 -12.50 21.17 -12.94
CA ARG A 185 -11.95 22.19 -13.88
C ARG A 185 -12.05 23.60 -13.31
N GLN A 186 -13.04 23.87 -12.47
CA GLN A 186 -13.23 25.12 -11.75
C GLN A 186 -12.41 25.23 -10.47
N GLY A 187 -11.48 24.31 -10.23
CA GLY A 187 -10.60 24.32 -9.07
C GLY A 187 -11.05 23.45 -7.90
N GLY A 188 -12.11 22.65 -8.04
CA GLY A 188 -12.51 21.67 -7.04
C GLY A 188 -11.39 20.67 -6.71
N ARG A 189 -11.35 20.21 -5.45
CA ARG A 189 -10.40 19.19 -4.98
C ARG A 189 -10.96 17.81 -5.23
N LEU A 190 -10.08 16.88 -5.61
CA LEU A 190 -10.37 15.46 -5.67
C LEU A 190 -9.61 14.75 -4.53
N ALA A 191 -10.29 13.97 -3.72
CA ALA A 191 -9.65 13.19 -2.67
C ALA A 191 -10.11 11.72 -2.72
N THR A 192 -9.15 10.79 -2.68
CA THR A 192 -9.44 9.36 -2.54
C THR A 192 -9.51 9.00 -1.06
N LEU A 193 -10.56 8.29 -0.65
CA LEU A 193 -10.76 7.84 0.72
C LEU A 193 -10.84 6.33 0.80
N PHE A 194 -9.74 5.72 1.21
CA PHE A 194 -9.61 4.29 1.49
C PHE A 194 -9.18 4.11 2.93
N CYS A 195 -10.10 3.77 3.83
CA CYS A 195 -9.88 3.80 5.28
C CYS A 195 -10.46 2.57 5.98
N TYR A 196 -10.05 2.33 7.23
CA TYR A 196 -10.69 1.38 8.13
C TYR A 196 -11.97 1.97 8.73
N PRO A 197 -12.89 1.12 9.26
CA PRO A 197 -14.19 1.57 9.79
C PRO A 197 -14.11 2.60 10.93
N GLN A 198 -12.99 2.65 11.64
CA GLN A 198 -12.78 3.55 12.78
C GLN A 198 -12.39 4.98 12.36
N ALA A 199 -12.22 5.24 11.05
CA ALA A 199 -11.84 6.55 10.55
C ALA A 199 -12.81 7.65 11.03
N PRO A 200 -12.32 8.84 11.42
CA PRO A 200 -13.13 9.92 11.98
C PRO A 200 -13.85 10.72 10.88
N LEU A 201 -14.76 10.04 10.14
CA LEU A 201 -15.44 10.57 8.95
C LEU A 201 -16.28 11.82 9.24
N ALA A 202 -16.84 11.94 10.45
CA ALA A 202 -17.62 13.12 10.84
C ALA A 202 -16.75 14.38 10.85
N GLY A 203 -15.56 14.31 11.45
CA GLY A 203 -14.60 15.42 11.47
C GLY A 203 -14.10 15.79 10.06
N LEU A 204 -13.84 14.79 9.21
CA LEU A 204 -13.51 14.97 7.80
C LEU A 204 -14.61 15.76 7.07
N ALA A 205 -15.85 15.29 7.14
CA ALA A 205 -16.98 15.89 6.45
C ALA A 205 -17.22 17.34 6.90
N GLN A 206 -17.17 17.60 8.22
CA GLN A 206 -17.34 18.94 8.79
C GLN A 206 -16.21 19.90 8.35
N ALA A 207 -14.97 19.44 8.32
CA ALA A 207 -13.84 20.24 7.88
C ALA A 207 -13.98 20.64 6.40
N LEU A 208 -14.36 19.69 5.55
CA LEU A 208 -14.54 19.93 4.12
C LEU A 208 -15.76 20.78 3.81
N ALA A 209 -16.83 20.69 4.61
CA ALA A 209 -18.00 21.56 4.47
C ALA A 209 -17.69 23.02 4.81
N ALA A 210 -16.71 23.27 5.65
CA ALA A 210 -16.24 24.62 6.01
C ALA A 210 -15.11 25.14 5.09
N ASP A 211 -14.60 24.30 4.18
CA ASP A 211 -13.55 24.71 3.23
C ASP A 211 -14.18 25.47 2.03
N ALA A 212 -13.55 26.57 1.65
CA ALA A 212 -13.99 27.33 0.47
C ALA A 212 -13.81 26.58 -0.85
N ARG A 213 -12.92 25.58 -0.89
CA ARG A 213 -12.65 24.76 -2.08
C ARG A 213 -13.56 23.53 -2.08
N PRO A 214 -14.51 23.41 -3.04
CA PRO A 214 -15.35 22.21 -3.13
C PRO A 214 -14.50 20.93 -3.25
N THR A 215 -14.89 19.89 -2.54
CA THR A 215 -14.17 18.61 -2.57
C THR A 215 -15.09 17.48 -3.00
N LEU A 216 -14.64 16.68 -3.98
CA LEU A 216 -15.19 15.38 -4.32
C LEU A 216 -14.39 14.29 -3.63
N LEU A 217 -15.06 13.46 -2.83
CA LEU A 217 -14.51 12.29 -2.18
C LEU A 217 -14.80 11.04 -3.01
N LEU A 218 -13.76 10.34 -3.43
CA LEU A 218 -13.86 9.05 -4.12
C LEU A 218 -13.69 7.93 -3.10
N ALA A 219 -14.72 7.09 -2.94
CA ALA A 219 -14.71 6.04 -1.93
C ALA A 219 -15.17 4.69 -2.52
N PRO A 220 -14.54 3.56 -2.13
CA PRO A 220 -15.01 2.24 -2.48
C PRO A 220 -16.32 1.92 -1.75
N GLU A 221 -17.08 0.95 -2.26
CA GLU A 221 -18.40 0.57 -1.75
C GLU A 221 -18.42 0.30 -0.24
N GLY A 222 -17.38 -0.33 0.31
CA GLY A 222 -17.31 -0.62 1.75
C GLY A 222 -17.13 0.60 2.66
N VAL A 223 -16.72 1.74 2.12
CA VAL A 223 -16.52 3.01 2.86
C VAL A 223 -17.63 4.01 2.57
N ALA A 224 -18.13 4.02 1.33
CA ALA A 224 -19.06 5.02 0.81
C ALA A 224 -20.29 5.25 1.67
N PRO A 225 -21.04 4.24 2.17
CA PRO A 225 -22.26 4.46 2.94
C PRO A 225 -22.03 5.29 4.22
N ALA A 226 -20.97 4.98 4.98
CA ALA A 226 -20.64 5.71 6.20
C ALA A 226 -20.17 7.15 5.90
N LEU A 227 -19.42 7.32 4.80
CA LEU A 227 -18.97 8.62 4.35
C LEU A 227 -20.12 9.49 3.85
N GLU A 228 -21.05 8.95 3.06
CA GLU A 228 -22.25 9.64 2.58
C GLU A 228 -23.10 10.13 3.76
N ALA A 229 -23.27 9.28 4.79
CA ALA A 229 -24.00 9.66 6.00
C ALA A 229 -23.30 10.81 6.75
N ALA A 230 -21.98 10.76 6.89
CA ALA A 230 -21.19 11.81 7.54
C ALA A 230 -21.28 13.15 6.73
N CYS A 231 -21.19 13.08 5.41
CA CYS A 231 -21.30 14.25 4.54
C CYS A 231 -22.70 14.87 4.58
N ALA A 232 -23.76 14.03 4.59
CA ALA A 232 -25.14 14.50 4.71
C ALA A 232 -25.37 15.22 6.06
N ALA A 233 -24.84 14.68 7.16
CA ALA A 233 -24.91 15.29 8.48
C ALA A 233 -24.15 16.64 8.57
N ALA A 234 -23.14 16.84 7.74
CA ALA A 234 -22.39 18.09 7.62
C ALA A 234 -23.01 19.10 6.63
N GLY A 235 -24.27 18.88 6.17
CA GLY A 235 -25.01 19.77 5.28
C GLY A 235 -25.05 19.30 3.82
N GLY A 236 -24.22 18.36 3.43
CA GLY A 236 -24.19 17.79 2.08
C GLY A 236 -23.83 18.78 0.96
N PRO A 237 -23.79 18.33 -0.31
CA PRO A 237 -23.36 19.14 -1.45
C PRO A 237 -24.28 20.35 -1.71
N ALA A 238 -25.59 20.26 -1.42
CA ALA A 238 -26.55 21.34 -1.60
C ALA A 238 -26.28 22.56 -0.71
N ALA A 239 -25.62 22.36 0.44
CA ALA A 239 -25.19 23.42 1.35
C ALA A 239 -23.69 23.76 1.20
N GLY A 240 -23.05 23.35 0.11
CA GLY A 240 -21.61 23.58 -0.11
C GLY A 240 -20.69 22.54 0.51
N GLY A 241 -21.22 21.49 1.14
CA GLY A 241 -20.44 20.39 1.69
C GLY A 241 -19.85 19.46 0.63
N PRO A 242 -18.99 18.51 1.06
CA PRO A 242 -18.30 17.60 0.15
C PRO A 242 -19.27 16.67 -0.55
N ALA A 243 -19.00 16.41 -1.84
CA ALA A 243 -19.68 15.37 -2.61
C ALA A 243 -18.94 14.03 -2.47
N VAL A 244 -19.69 12.94 -2.57
CA VAL A 244 -19.15 11.57 -2.58
C VAL A 244 -19.48 10.91 -3.91
N ALA A 245 -18.49 10.30 -4.54
CA ALA A 245 -18.68 9.39 -5.65
C ALA A 245 -18.13 8.00 -5.29
N ARG A 246 -18.93 6.99 -5.56
CA ARG A 246 -18.51 5.61 -5.38
C ARG A 246 -17.61 5.17 -6.52
N VAL A 247 -16.51 4.55 -6.21
CA VAL A 247 -15.62 3.95 -7.20
C VAL A 247 -15.73 2.43 -7.14
N PRO A 248 -15.72 1.74 -8.29
CA PRO A 248 -15.74 0.30 -8.33
C PRO A 248 -14.48 -0.28 -7.69
N PHE A 249 -14.54 -1.55 -7.31
CA PHE A 249 -13.33 -2.31 -7.02
C PHE A 249 -12.51 -2.44 -8.31
N MET A 250 -11.21 -2.19 -8.24
CA MET A 250 -10.36 -2.07 -9.43
C MET A 250 -9.04 -2.82 -9.26
N PRO A 251 -8.41 -3.22 -10.38
CA PRO A 251 -7.06 -3.78 -10.36
C PRO A 251 -6.04 -2.79 -9.80
N GLN A 252 -4.93 -3.32 -9.28
CA GLN A 252 -3.87 -2.51 -8.68
C GLN A 252 -3.34 -1.36 -9.58
N PRO A 253 -3.12 -1.53 -10.90
CA PRO A 253 -2.68 -0.42 -11.74
C PRO A 253 -3.70 0.74 -11.82
N ASP A 254 -4.98 0.43 -11.83
CA ASP A 254 -6.03 1.46 -11.86
C ASP A 254 -6.19 2.14 -10.49
N PHE A 255 -5.99 1.39 -9.40
CA PHE A 255 -5.91 1.98 -8.06
C PHE A 255 -4.74 2.98 -7.96
N ASP A 256 -3.58 2.66 -8.52
CA ASP A 256 -2.45 3.58 -8.58
C ASP A 256 -2.82 4.86 -9.36
N ARG A 257 -3.44 4.72 -10.53
CA ARG A 257 -3.91 5.86 -11.34
C ARG A 257 -4.94 6.71 -10.59
N LEU A 258 -5.84 6.10 -9.81
CA LEU A 258 -6.79 6.82 -8.97
C LEU A 258 -6.07 7.72 -7.95
N LEU A 259 -5.05 7.18 -7.27
CA LEU A 259 -4.21 7.94 -6.35
C LEU A 259 -3.45 9.07 -7.05
N TRP A 260 -2.96 8.85 -8.26
CA TRP A 260 -2.26 9.87 -9.05
C TRP A 260 -3.17 11.00 -9.53
N CYS A 261 -4.45 10.71 -9.79
CA CYS A 261 -5.45 11.70 -10.17
C CYS A 261 -5.93 12.54 -8.98
N SER A 262 -5.76 12.07 -7.76
CA SER A 262 -6.26 12.73 -6.55
C SER A 262 -5.30 13.81 -6.05
N ASP A 263 -5.84 14.89 -5.51
CA ASP A 263 -5.07 15.93 -4.85
C ASP A 263 -4.66 15.54 -3.43
N LEU A 264 -5.46 14.66 -2.78
CA LEU A 264 -5.28 14.19 -1.41
C LEU A 264 -5.67 12.73 -1.31
N ASN A 265 -4.84 11.92 -0.68
CA ASN A 265 -5.03 10.48 -0.57
C ASN A 265 -5.14 10.05 0.89
N PHE A 266 -6.30 9.56 1.30
CA PHE A 266 -6.47 8.83 2.55
C PHE A 266 -6.32 7.35 2.24
N VAL A 267 -5.31 6.72 2.82
CA VAL A 267 -4.95 5.32 2.57
C VAL A 267 -4.75 4.57 3.87
N ARG A 268 -4.81 3.24 3.80
CA ARG A 268 -4.68 2.36 4.96
C ARG A 268 -3.70 1.21 4.71
N GLY A 269 -3.30 0.56 5.82
CA GLY A 269 -2.44 -0.63 5.75
C GLY A 269 -1.08 -0.31 5.11
N GLU A 270 -0.52 -1.25 4.38
CA GLU A 270 0.84 -1.12 3.83
C GLU A 270 0.86 -0.85 2.32
N ASP A 271 0.23 -1.72 1.49
CA ASP A 271 0.27 -1.57 0.02
C ASP A 271 -0.25 -0.20 -0.42
N SER A 272 -1.46 0.18 0.00
CA SER A 272 -2.06 1.45 -0.43
C SER A 272 -1.28 2.67 0.08
N PHE A 273 -0.61 2.58 1.24
CA PHE A 273 0.27 3.63 1.75
C PHE A 273 1.49 3.82 0.84
N VAL A 274 2.20 2.73 0.50
CA VAL A 274 3.35 2.80 -0.42
C VAL A 274 2.94 3.38 -1.77
N ARG A 275 1.77 3.00 -2.28
CA ARG A 275 1.27 3.52 -3.56
C ARG A 275 0.90 5.01 -3.50
N ALA A 276 0.33 5.47 -2.38
CA ALA A 276 0.06 6.89 -2.15
C ALA A 276 1.36 7.71 -2.00
N ALA A 277 2.41 7.13 -1.41
CA ALA A 277 3.73 7.77 -1.37
C ALA A 277 4.28 7.99 -2.79
N TRP A 278 4.17 6.98 -3.67
CA TRP A 278 4.54 7.08 -5.08
C TRP A 278 3.61 7.97 -5.93
N ALA A 279 2.46 8.40 -5.41
CA ALA A 279 1.63 9.40 -6.09
C ALA A 279 2.23 10.81 -6.06
N ALA A 280 3.22 11.08 -5.22
CA ALA A 280 3.83 12.41 -5.01
C ALA A 280 2.79 13.49 -4.68
N ARG A 281 1.77 13.12 -3.93
CA ARG A 281 0.64 13.95 -3.48
C ARG A 281 0.51 13.90 -1.97
N PRO A 282 -0.09 14.90 -1.31
CA PRO A 282 -0.49 14.83 0.08
C PRO A 282 -1.21 13.52 0.40
N LEU A 283 -0.79 12.86 1.47
CA LEU A 283 -1.38 11.60 1.91
C LEU A 283 -1.63 11.57 3.42
N ILE A 284 -2.66 10.89 3.83
CA ILE A 284 -2.95 10.54 5.23
C ILE A 284 -2.92 9.02 5.32
N TRP A 285 -2.03 8.52 6.16
CA TRP A 285 -1.90 7.09 6.41
C TRP A 285 -2.69 6.68 7.63
N GLN A 286 -3.63 5.76 7.46
CA GLN A 286 -4.27 5.05 8.56
C GLN A 286 -3.59 3.70 8.74
N ILE A 287 -2.81 3.56 9.81
CA ILE A 287 -2.13 2.32 10.13
C ILE A 287 -3.15 1.30 10.64
N TYR A 288 -2.88 0.02 10.41
CA TYR A 288 -3.69 -1.06 10.98
C TYR A 288 -3.72 -0.94 12.51
N PRO A 289 -4.91 -0.81 13.12
CA PRO A 289 -5.01 -0.66 14.57
C PRO A 289 -4.46 -1.89 15.30
N GLN A 290 -3.59 -1.67 16.26
CA GLN A 290 -3.02 -2.69 17.13
C GLN A 290 -3.39 -2.41 18.58
N ASP A 291 -3.39 -3.46 19.40
CA ASP A 291 -3.63 -3.33 20.82
C ASP A 291 -2.60 -2.38 21.48
N GLU A 292 -2.98 -1.76 22.60
CA GLU A 292 -2.14 -0.83 23.36
C GLU A 292 -1.61 0.38 22.55
N ASN A 293 -2.21 0.68 21.37
CA ASN A 293 -1.82 1.78 20.49
C ASN A 293 -0.37 1.72 19.94
N VAL A 294 0.24 0.55 19.88
CA VAL A 294 1.60 0.34 19.32
C VAL A 294 1.72 0.88 17.88
N HIS A 295 0.63 0.84 17.11
CA HIS A 295 0.58 1.42 15.77
C HIS A 295 0.87 2.93 15.74
N LEU A 296 0.65 3.68 16.84
CA LEU A 296 0.99 5.11 16.92
C LEU A 296 2.50 5.34 16.99
N GLU A 297 3.25 4.46 17.63
CA GLU A 297 4.73 4.53 17.64
C GLU A 297 5.28 4.34 16.24
N LYS A 298 4.72 3.40 15.48
CA LYS A 298 5.06 3.18 14.07
C LYS A 298 4.73 4.41 13.20
N LEU A 299 3.58 5.06 13.45
CA LEU A 299 3.21 6.32 12.80
C LEU A 299 4.23 7.42 13.11
N ASP A 300 4.55 7.62 14.38
CA ASP A 300 5.47 8.67 14.81
C ASP A 300 6.88 8.44 14.28
N ALA A 301 7.36 7.20 14.20
CA ALA A 301 8.63 6.85 13.58
C ALA A 301 8.67 7.26 12.09
N TRP A 302 7.58 7.04 11.34
CA TRP A 302 7.50 7.50 9.95
C TRP A 302 7.38 9.03 9.85
N LEU A 303 6.55 9.67 10.68
CA LEU A 303 6.40 11.13 10.70
C LEU A 303 7.70 11.86 11.05
N ALA A 304 8.57 11.24 11.84
CA ALA A 304 9.90 11.79 12.12
C ALA A 304 10.81 11.86 10.87
N ARG A 305 10.52 11.04 9.85
CA ARG A 305 11.27 10.99 8.59
C ARG A 305 10.58 11.75 7.45
N TYR A 306 9.25 11.81 7.47
CA TYR A 306 8.45 12.45 6.43
C TYR A 306 8.42 13.96 6.63
N PRO A 307 8.93 14.79 5.68
CA PRO A 307 9.10 16.23 5.86
C PRO A 307 7.80 17.04 5.77
N ALA A 308 6.66 16.44 6.12
CA ALA A 308 5.36 17.12 6.10
C ALA A 308 5.30 18.26 7.14
N PRO A 309 4.57 19.36 6.84
CA PRO A 309 4.35 20.42 7.79
C PRO A 309 3.62 19.94 9.04
N GLU A 310 3.83 20.61 10.17
CA GLU A 310 3.26 20.25 11.47
C GLU A 310 1.74 20.01 11.42
N ALA A 311 1.00 20.86 10.69
CA ALA A 311 -0.45 20.71 10.51
C ALA A 311 -0.83 19.37 9.86
N ALA A 312 -0.07 18.91 8.86
CA ALA A 312 -0.31 17.62 8.22
C ALA A 312 0.05 16.46 9.15
N GLN A 313 1.13 16.57 9.92
CA GLN A 313 1.51 15.58 10.93
C GLN A 313 0.45 15.47 12.05
N ALA A 314 -0.06 16.62 12.53
CA ALA A 314 -1.14 16.68 13.51
C ALA A 314 -2.42 15.99 12.98
N LEU A 315 -2.76 16.22 11.70
CA LEU A 315 -3.88 15.56 11.05
C LEU A 315 -3.69 14.03 11.02
N MET A 316 -2.51 13.54 10.66
CA MET A 316 -2.26 12.09 10.63
C MET A 316 -2.36 11.45 12.00
N ARG A 317 -1.89 12.14 13.06
CA ARG A 317 -2.07 11.67 14.44
C ARG A 317 -3.54 11.67 14.85
N ALA A 318 -4.29 12.73 14.53
CA ALA A 318 -5.72 12.81 14.83
C ALA A 318 -6.52 11.72 14.08
N TRP A 319 -6.15 11.44 12.81
CA TRP A 319 -6.78 10.42 11.98
C TRP A 319 -6.62 8.98 12.52
N ASN A 320 -5.50 8.71 13.21
CA ASN A 320 -5.19 7.39 13.77
C ASN A 320 -5.64 7.21 15.23
N ARG A 321 -6.14 8.28 15.89
CA ARG A 321 -6.67 8.20 17.26
C ARG A 321 -8.17 7.98 17.22
N ALA A 322 -8.64 7.02 17.99
CA ALA A 322 -10.08 6.78 18.12
C ALA A 322 -10.75 7.93 18.90
N GLY A 323 -11.90 8.41 18.43
CA GLY A 323 -12.88 9.12 19.26
C GLY A 323 -12.78 10.64 19.34
N ALA A 324 -12.03 11.34 18.48
CA ALA A 324 -11.96 12.79 18.51
C ALA A 324 -12.29 13.45 17.14
N PRO A 325 -13.58 13.50 16.72
CA PRO A 325 -13.97 14.16 15.47
C PRO A 325 -13.56 15.65 15.40
N ASP A 326 -13.63 16.36 16.52
CA ASP A 326 -13.26 17.77 16.60
C ASP A 326 -11.76 18.01 16.38
N ASP A 327 -10.91 17.12 16.88
CA ASP A 327 -9.46 17.19 16.65
C ASP A 327 -9.14 16.97 15.16
N THR A 328 -9.79 16.00 14.52
CA THR A 328 -9.63 15.76 13.08
C THR A 328 -10.13 16.96 12.27
N ARG A 329 -11.28 17.55 12.64
CA ARG A 329 -11.81 18.72 11.96
C ARG A 329 -10.81 19.88 12.02
N ALA A 330 -10.34 20.23 13.20
CA ALA A 330 -9.41 21.35 13.38
C ALA A 330 -8.07 21.11 12.68
N ALA A 331 -7.52 19.90 12.79
CA ALA A 331 -6.27 19.53 12.14
C ALA A 331 -6.37 19.53 10.61
N LEU A 332 -7.48 19.05 10.03
CA LEU A 332 -7.68 19.08 8.59
C LEU A 332 -7.83 20.52 8.08
N GLN A 333 -8.60 21.36 8.75
CA GLN A 333 -8.70 22.78 8.41
C GLN A 333 -7.33 23.46 8.41
N ALA A 334 -6.51 23.21 9.40
CA ALA A 334 -5.14 23.73 9.47
C ALA A 334 -4.25 23.22 8.33
N ALA A 335 -4.34 21.92 8.02
CA ALA A 335 -3.56 21.30 6.93
C ALA A 335 -3.99 21.78 5.52
N LEU A 336 -5.27 22.15 5.35
CA LEU A 336 -5.80 22.68 4.11
C LEU A 336 -5.57 24.20 3.94
N ALA A 337 -5.11 24.90 4.96
CA ALA A 337 -4.74 26.31 4.83
C ALA A 337 -3.67 26.49 3.74
N PRO A 338 -3.75 27.55 2.89
CA PRO A 338 -2.92 27.64 1.67
C PRO A 338 -1.43 27.46 1.89
N ALA A 339 -0.86 28.03 2.95
CA ALA A 339 0.57 27.90 3.26
C ALA A 339 0.94 26.47 3.64
N ALA A 340 0.17 25.83 4.53
CA ALA A 340 0.39 24.43 4.96
C ALA A 340 0.19 23.47 3.80
N TRP A 341 -0.85 23.68 2.98
CA TRP A 341 -1.13 22.86 1.81
C TRP A 341 0.02 22.89 0.78
N ASN A 342 0.52 24.10 0.44
CA ASN A 342 1.63 24.21 -0.49
C ASN A 342 2.93 23.59 0.04
N ALA A 343 3.20 23.74 1.32
CA ALA A 343 4.33 23.09 1.97
C ALA A 343 4.17 21.56 1.96
N TRP A 344 2.97 21.05 2.18
CA TRP A 344 2.70 19.60 2.12
C TRP A 344 2.86 19.01 0.71
N LEU A 345 2.38 19.72 -0.31
CA LEU A 345 2.62 19.36 -1.72
C LEU A 345 4.11 19.28 -2.05
N ALA A 346 4.89 20.26 -1.58
CA ALA A 346 6.34 20.25 -1.78
C ALA A 346 7.00 19.09 -1.06
N ALA A 347 6.62 18.82 0.19
CA ALA A 347 7.11 17.71 0.99
C ALA A 347 6.81 16.35 0.35
N ALA A 348 5.60 16.16 -0.19
CA ALA A 348 5.22 14.92 -0.87
C ALA A 348 6.09 14.65 -2.11
N ARG A 349 6.39 15.68 -2.91
CA ARG A 349 7.28 15.58 -4.08
C ARG A 349 8.73 15.33 -3.69
N GLN A 350 9.20 16.02 -2.66
CA GLN A 350 10.56 15.81 -2.12
C GLN A 350 10.73 14.39 -1.62
N TRP A 351 9.76 13.88 -0.87
CA TRP A 351 9.75 12.51 -0.36
C TRP A 351 9.79 11.48 -1.48
N ASP A 352 8.93 11.62 -2.48
CA ASP A 352 8.93 10.75 -3.66
C ASP A 352 10.30 10.73 -4.36
N ALA A 353 10.88 11.89 -4.62
CA ALA A 353 12.18 12.00 -5.28
C ALA A 353 13.30 11.36 -4.44
N GLU A 354 13.27 11.56 -3.13
CA GLU A 354 14.24 10.95 -2.20
C GLU A 354 14.13 9.43 -2.18
N GLN A 355 12.92 8.89 -2.03
CA GLN A 355 12.72 7.45 -2.03
C GLN A 355 13.00 6.84 -3.42
N ALA A 356 12.69 7.55 -4.51
CA ALA A 356 12.96 7.10 -5.86
C ALA A 356 14.45 7.04 -6.22
N SER A 357 15.30 7.77 -5.51
CA SER A 357 16.76 7.72 -5.70
C SER A 357 17.42 6.45 -5.16
N ARG A 358 16.70 5.68 -4.34
CA ARG A 358 17.17 4.42 -3.75
C ARG A 358 16.75 3.22 -4.59
N PRO A 359 17.48 2.09 -4.48
CA PRO A 359 17.00 0.82 -5.03
C PRO A 359 15.61 0.49 -4.50
N ASP A 360 14.74 -0.05 -5.35
CA ASP A 360 13.44 -0.55 -4.88
C ASP A 360 13.59 -1.89 -4.14
N LEU A 361 12.52 -2.28 -3.43
CA LEU A 361 12.47 -3.52 -2.65
C LEU A 361 12.84 -4.75 -3.47
N GLY A 362 12.40 -4.82 -4.74
CA GLY A 362 12.69 -5.96 -5.62
C GLY A 362 14.17 -6.07 -5.95
N ASP A 363 14.81 -4.96 -6.33
CA ASP A 363 16.26 -4.93 -6.64
C ASP A 363 17.09 -5.23 -5.40
N SER A 364 16.74 -4.64 -4.25
CA SER A 364 17.44 -4.85 -2.97
C SER A 364 17.34 -6.31 -2.52
N LEU A 365 16.15 -6.89 -2.57
CA LEU A 365 15.91 -8.28 -2.19
C LEU A 365 16.63 -9.27 -3.12
N ALA A 366 16.57 -9.02 -4.43
CA ALA A 366 17.23 -9.86 -5.42
C ALA A 366 18.76 -9.81 -5.27
N GLY A 367 19.32 -8.65 -5.03
CA GLY A 367 20.74 -8.45 -4.73
C GLY A 367 21.16 -9.22 -3.48
N PHE A 368 20.41 -9.04 -2.38
CA PHE A 368 20.67 -9.73 -1.12
C PHE A 368 20.63 -11.26 -1.26
N CYS A 369 19.59 -11.80 -1.91
CA CYS A 369 19.49 -13.24 -2.17
C CYS A 369 20.64 -13.75 -3.03
N THR A 370 21.06 -13.00 -4.04
CA THR A 370 22.18 -13.37 -4.91
C THR A 370 23.51 -13.44 -4.14
N GLU A 371 23.76 -12.49 -3.24
CA GLU A 371 24.94 -12.50 -2.39
C GLU A 371 24.95 -13.65 -1.37
N LEU A 372 23.80 -13.99 -0.80
CA LEU A 372 23.67 -15.15 0.08
C LEU A 372 23.91 -16.46 -0.69
N ALA A 373 23.38 -16.58 -1.91
CA ALA A 373 23.57 -17.79 -2.73
C ALA A 373 25.03 -18.02 -3.11
N LYS A 374 25.85 -16.97 -3.32
CA LYS A 374 27.28 -17.08 -3.62
C LYS A 374 28.14 -17.55 -2.43
N LYS A 375 27.66 -17.39 -1.20
CA LYS A 375 28.36 -17.74 0.04
C LYS A 375 28.12 -19.19 0.48
N ARG A 376 27.29 -19.92 -0.24
CA ARG A 376 26.97 -21.34 -0.04
C ARG A 376 27.83 -22.23 -0.91
#